data_db09c073483fb32d38cb764be6c2f36f
#
_entry.id   db09c073483fb32d38cb764be6c2f36f
#
_cell.length_a   1.000
_cell.length_b   1.000
_cell.length_c   1.000
_cell.angle_alpha   90.00
_cell.angle_beta   90.00
_cell.angle_gamma   90.00
#
_symmetry.space_group_name_H-M   'P 1'
#
loop_
_entity.id
_entity.type
_entity.pdbx_description
1 polymer ?
#
loop_
_entity_poly.entity_id
_entity_poly.type
_entity_poly.pdbx_seq_one_letter_code
_entity_poly.pdbx_strand_id
1 'polypeptide(L)'
;MPHVNSFLTLPTIIHEFCHHYTNPLFDRWSPQMEYSAHKIYPYVEDKMHQLAYSGADVTLEEWLNNLCVLAYLKETGYSSFNARVSYQVARGFIWMRRSMDFMENFYAHRDLYPHIEDFMPQLIAFLNFTADNFDSVLTEYKNRHPYITNVYPAVNSDITGFNEIIITFSEPMLGAWGFY
;
A
#
# COMPACT_ATOMS: atom_id res chain seq x y z
N MET A 1 -29.46 -14.28 5.50
CA MET A 1 -28.69 -13.81 4.35
C MET A 1 -27.30 -13.44 4.85
N PRO A 2 -26.21 -13.94 4.28
CA PRO A 2 -24.89 -13.54 4.72
C PRO A 2 -24.71 -12.05 4.36
N HIS A 3 -24.40 -11.22 5.35
CA HIS A 3 -23.97 -9.85 5.11
C HIS A 3 -22.64 -9.91 4.35
N VAL A 4 -22.72 -9.75 3.02
CA VAL A 4 -21.53 -9.50 2.22
C VAL A 4 -20.91 -8.21 2.77
N ASN A 5 -19.68 -8.31 3.20
CA ASN A 5 -18.96 -7.23 3.88
C ASN A 5 -18.77 -6.08 2.87
N SER A 6 -19.68 -5.10 2.87
CA SER A 6 -19.72 -3.99 1.90
C SER A 6 -18.40 -3.19 1.86
N PHE A 7 -17.60 -3.30 2.91
CA PHE A 7 -16.27 -2.71 3.03
C PHE A 7 -15.28 -3.23 1.96
N LEU A 8 -15.40 -4.50 1.54
CA LEU A 8 -14.52 -5.09 0.52
C LEU A 8 -15.08 -4.94 -0.91
N THR A 9 -16.38 -4.81 -1.04
CA THR A 9 -17.05 -4.88 -2.35
C THR A 9 -16.85 -3.62 -3.19
N LEU A 10 -17.10 -2.42 -2.62
CA LEU A 10 -17.01 -1.17 -3.39
C LEU A 10 -15.59 -0.87 -3.87
N PRO A 11 -14.55 -0.85 -3.01
CA PRO A 11 -13.17 -0.62 -3.47
C PRO A 11 -12.68 -1.67 -4.47
N THR A 12 -13.14 -2.92 -4.37
CA THR A 12 -12.79 -3.97 -5.33
C THR A 12 -13.42 -3.71 -6.70
N ILE A 13 -14.69 -3.33 -6.73
CA ILE A 13 -15.37 -2.96 -7.98
C ILE A 13 -14.66 -1.76 -8.63
N ILE A 14 -14.34 -0.73 -7.85
CA ILE A 14 -13.61 0.44 -8.34
C ILE A 14 -12.24 0.03 -8.88
N HIS A 15 -11.53 -0.87 -8.22
CA HIS A 15 -10.24 -1.40 -8.65
C HIS A 15 -10.33 -2.03 -10.04
N GLU A 16 -11.28 -2.94 -10.26
CA GLU A 16 -11.46 -3.60 -11.56
C GLU A 16 -11.85 -2.60 -12.66
N PHE A 17 -12.70 -1.63 -12.36
CA PHE A 17 -13.02 -0.58 -13.31
C PHE A 17 -11.84 0.33 -13.63
N CYS A 18 -11.01 0.61 -12.64
CA CYS A 18 -9.87 1.49 -12.77
C CYS A 18 -8.85 0.96 -13.78
N HIS A 19 -8.70 -0.37 -13.91
CA HIS A 19 -7.83 -1.00 -14.89
C HIS A 19 -8.11 -0.56 -16.33
N HIS A 20 -9.36 -0.25 -16.69
CA HIS A 20 -9.69 0.26 -18.03
C HIS A 20 -9.00 1.59 -18.35
N TYR A 21 -8.62 2.35 -17.33
CA TYR A 21 -7.95 3.65 -17.47
C TYR A 21 -6.45 3.55 -17.19
N THR A 22 -6.09 2.76 -16.18
CA THR A 22 -4.70 2.69 -15.72
C THR A 22 -3.83 1.77 -16.55
N ASN A 23 -4.36 0.68 -17.14
CA ASN A 23 -3.56 -0.19 -17.98
C ASN A 23 -3.07 0.51 -19.26
N PRO A 24 -3.93 1.19 -20.06
CA PRO A 24 -3.45 1.96 -21.21
C PRO A 24 -2.50 3.11 -20.82
N LEU A 25 -2.70 3.69 -19.62
CA LEU A 25 -1.81 4.72 -19.09
C LEU A 25 -0.45 4.11 -18.73
N PHE A 26 -0.44 2.97 -18.03
CA PHE A 26 0.78 2.25 -17.69
C PHE A 26 1.54 1.82 -18.95
N ASP A 27 0.87 1.20 -19.93
CA ASP A 27 1.48 0.75 -21.19
C ASP A 27 2.24 1.88 -21.88
N ARG A 28 1.67 3.09 -21.87
CA ARG A 28 2.30 4.27 -22.50
C ARG A 28 3.55 4.73 -21.76
N TRP A 29 3.57 4.62 -20.42
CA TRP A 29 4.63 5.17 -19.57
C TRP A 29 5.56 4.11 -18.99
N SER A 30 5.28 2.82 -19.20
CA SER A 30 6.08 1.72 -18.65
C SER A 30 7.57 1.78 -18.99
N PRO A 31 8.02 2.21 -20.20
CA PRO A 31 9.46 2.32 -20.47
C PRO A 31 10.19 3.31 -19.55
N GLN A 32 9.51 4.38 -19.11
CA GLN A 32 10.10 5.35 -18.18
C GLN A 32 10.03 4.88 -16.71
N MET A 33 9.20 3.87 -16.41
CA MET A 33 9.01 3.30 -15.08
C MET A 33 9.86 2.04 -14.86
N GLU A 34 10.42 1.44 -15.92
CA GLU A 34 11.19 0.19 -15.88
C GLU A 34 12.34 0.24 -14.86
N TYR A 35 13.08 1.35 -14.81
CA TYR A 35 14.17 1.54 -13.85
C TYR A 35 13.69 1.37 -12.41
N SER A 36 12.61 2.05 -12.05
CA SER A 36 12.05 1.97 -10.70
C SER A 36 11.44 0.61 -10.41
N ALA A 37 10.78 -0.01 -11.41
CA ALA A 37 10.21 -1.33 -11.29
C ALA A 37 11.27 -2.35 -10.85
N HIS A 38 12.38 -2.43 -11.58
CA HIS A 38 13.46 -3.36 -11.28
C HIS A 38 14.21 -3.05 -9.98
N LYS A 39 14.27 -1.79 -9.57
CA LYS A 39 14.87 -1.41 -8.29
C LYS A 39 14.01 -1.73 -7.08
N ILE A 40 12.69 -1.54 -7.19
CA ILE A 40 11.75 -1.72 -6.08
C ILE A 40 11.38 -3.20 -5.89
N TYR A 41 11.14 -3.91 -6.99
CA TYR A 41 10.59 -5.26 -6.98
C TYR A 41 11.33 -6.23 -6.04
N PRO A 42 12.68 -6.32 -6.01
CA PRO A 42 13.39 -7.26 -5.14
C PRO A 42 13.08 -7.12 -3.65
N TYR A 43 12.66 -5.93 -3.21
CA TYR A 43 12.32 -5.69 -1.81
C TYR A 43 10.91 -6.17 -1.42
N VAL A 44 10.04 -6.39 -2.40
CA VAL A 44 8.64 -6.71 -2.19
C VAL A 44 8.21 -8.02 -2.88
N GLU A 45 9.11 -8.68 -3.57
CA GLU A 45 8.87 -9.86 -4.41
C GLU A 45 8.05 -10.94 -3.71
N ASP A 46 8.45 -11.33 -2.49
CA ASP A 46 7.74 -12.36 -1.72
C ASP A 46 6.26 -12.00 -1.48
N LYS A 47 6.00 -10.72 -1.20
CA LYS A 47 4.64 -10.23 -0.99
C LYS A 47 3.86 -10.17 -2.29
N MET A 48 4.49 -9.75 -3.37
CA MET A 48 3.87 -9.69 -4.69
C MET A 48 3.51 -11.08 -5.21
N HIS A 49 4.38 -12.07 -5.00
CA HIS A 49 4.08 -13.47 -5.32
C HIS A 49 2.87 -14.01 -4.55
N GLN A 50 2.73 -13.67 -3.25
CA GLN A 50 1.56 -14.05 -2.45
C GLN A 50 0.25 -13.47 -3.00
N LEU A 51 0.32 -12.35 -3.73
CA LEU A 51 -0.81 -11.70 -4.38
C LEU A 51 -1.03 -12.14 -5.82
N ALA A 52 -0.23 -13.08 -6.31
CA ALA A 52 -0.16 -13.48 -7.72
C ALA A 52 0.30 -12.34 -8.68
N TYR A 53 1.00 -11.34 -8.18
CA TYR A 53 1.61 -10.26 -8.96
C TYR A 53 3.06 -10.64 -9.25
N SER A 54 3.28 -11.39 -10.34
CA SER A 54 4.60 -11.88 -10.70
C SER A 54 5.30 -10.94 -11.67
N GLY A 55 6.38 -10.29 -11.20
CA GLY A 55 7.21 -9.43 -12.02
C GLY A 55 7.17 -7.95 -11.62
N ALA A 56 8.24 -7.26 -11.99
CA ALA A 56 8.44 -5.87 -11.66
C ALA A 56 7.39 -4.95 -12.31
N ASP A 57 7.08 -5.20 -13.58
CA ASP A 57 6.10 -4.39 -14.34
C ASP A 57 4.70 -4.55 -13.77
N VAL A 58 4.25 -5.80 -13.55
CA VAL A 58 2.94 -6.07 -12.93
C VAL A 58 2.82 -5.41 -11.56
N THR A 59 3.90 -5.41 -10.78
CA THR A 59 3.91 -4.74 -9.47
C THR A 59 3.66 -3.24 -9.59
N LEU A 60 4.26 -2.56 -10.56
CA LEU A 60 4.05 -1.13 -10.76
C LEU A 60 2.72 -0.80 -11.46
N GLU A 61 2.25 -1.65 -12.36
CA GLU A 61 0.92 -1.55 -12.95
C GLU A 61 -0.16 -1.58 -11.85
N GLU A 62 -0.09 -2.56 -10.98
CA GLU A 62 -0.98 -2.70 -9.82
C GLU A 62 -0.83 -1.57 -8.80
N TRP A 63 0.41 -1.08 -8.59
CA TRP A 63 0.62 0.11 -7.76
C TRP A 63 -0.08 1.33 -8.34
N LEU A 64 0.08 1.60 -9.64
CA LEU A 64 -0.56 2.74 -10.30
C LEU A 64 -2.08 2.63 -10.23
N ASN A 65 -2.63 1.44 -10.49
CA ASN A 65 -4.05 1.18 -10.39
C ASN A 65 -4.57 1.45 -8.96
N ASN A 66 -3.93 0.89 -7.95
CA ASN A 66 -4.30 1.10 -6.55
C ASN A 66 -4.13 2.57 -6.11
N LEU A 67 -3.13 3.29 -6.62
CA LEU A 67 -2.95 4.72 -6.38
C LEU A 67 -4.16 5.52 -6.89
N CYS A 68 -4.60 5.25 -8.12
CA CYS A 68 -5.77 5.91 -8.71
C CYS A 68 -7.07 5.56 -7.97
N VAL A 69 -7.23 4.31 -7.53
CA VAL A 69 -8.35 3.90 -6.68
C VAL A 69 -8.37 4.69 -5.36
N LEU A 70 -7.22 4.80 -4.70
CA LEU A 70 -7.11 5.56 -3.45
C LEU A 70 -7.35 7.05 -3.67
N ALA A 71 -6.86 7.60 -4.78
CA ALA A 71 -7.15 8.98 -5.18
C ALA A 71 -8.65 9.24 -5.29
N TYR A 72 -9.37 8.38 -6.00
CA TYR A 72 -10.83 8.45 -6.11
C TYR A 72 -11.53 8.32 -4.76
N LEU A 73 -11.13 7.37 -3.93
CA LEU A 73 -11.72 7.18 -2.59
C LEU A 73 -11.50 8.40 -1.70
N LYS A 74 -10.36 9.08 -1.83
CA LYS A 74 -10.06 10.32 -1.12
C LYS A 74 -10.98 11.46 -1.58
N GLU A 75 -11.08 11.69 -2.89
CA GLU A 75 -11.92 12.73 -3.48
C GLU A 75 -13.41 12.57 -3.13
N THR A 76 -13.89 11.33 -3.05
CA THR A 76 -15.28 11.02 -2.70
C THR A 76 -15.55 11.03 -1.19
N GLY A 77 -14.55 11.31 -0.36
CA GLY A 77 -14.72 11.36 1.10
C GLY A 77 -14.99 9.99 1.73
N TYR A 78 -14.43 8.93 1.17
CA TYR A 78 -14.63 7.57 1.69
C TYR A 78 -14.13 7.45 3.13
N SER A 79 -15.04 7.13 4.05
CA SER A 79 -14.80 7.19 5.51
C SER A 79 -13.66 6.28 6.00
N SER A 80 -13.36 5.20 5.29
CA SER A 80 -12.30 4.25 5.64
C SER A 80 -11.03 4.44 4.80
N PHE A 81 -10.81 5.62 4.21
CA PHE A 81 -9.68 5.91 3.34
C PHE A 81 -8.33 5.52 3.96
N ASN A 82 -8.04 5.98 5.19
CA ASN A 82 -6.77 5.67 5.86
C ASN A 82 -6.56 4.17 6.10
N ALA A 83 -7.63 3.44 6.40
CA ALA A 83 -7.57 1.99 6.53
C ALA A 83 -7.25 1.32 5.18
N ARG A 84 -7.75 1.86 4.07
CA ARG A 84 -7.43 1.36 2.72
C ARG A 84 -6.00 1.64 2.32
N VAL A 85 -5.45 2.80 2.65
CA VAL A 85 -4.01 3.08 2.46
C VAL A 85 -3.18 2.08 3.27
N SER A 86 -3.52 1.87 4.54
CA SER A 86 -2.83 0.89 5.41
C SER A 86 -2.94 -0.53 4.86
N TYR A 87 -4.08 -0.90 4.30
CA TYR A 87 -4.29 -2.19 3.64
C TYR A 87 -3.34 -2.39 2.45
N GLN A 88 -3.15 -1.39 1.59
CA GLN A 88 -2.21 -1.50 0.48
C GLN A 88 -0.75 -1.61 0.95
N VAL A 89 -0.39 -0.87 2.01
CA VAL A 89 0.93 -1.00 2.64
C VAL A 89 1.16 -2.42 3.17
N ALA A 90 0.17 -3.01 3.84
CA ALA A 90 0.25 -4.39 4.36
C ALA A 90 0.36 -5.44 3.24
N ARG A 91 -0.22 -5.17 2.08
CA ARG A 91 -0.10 -6.02 0.88
C ARG A 91 1.28 -5.96 0.22
N GLY A 92 2.16 -5.05 0.61
CA GLY A 92 3.51 -4.94 0.08
C GLY A 92 3.80 -3.65 -0.69
N PHE A 93 2.80 -2.82 -0.99
CA PHE A 93 3.00 -1.49 -1.57
C PHE A 93 3.47 -0.51 -0.49
N ILE A 94 4.62 -0.80 0.12
CA ILE A 94 5.10 -0.13 1.34
C ILE A 94 5.36 1.38 1.14
N TRP A 95 5.52 1.84 -0.10
CA TRP A 95 5.67 3.26 -0.47
C TRP A 95 4.30 3.96 -0.75
N MET A 96 3.17 3.26 -0.59
CA MET A 96 1.84 3.80 -0.93
C MET A 96 1.49 5.07 -0.15
N ARG A 97 1.89 5.19 1.12
CA ARG A 97 1.65 6.42 1.89
C ARG A 97 2.36 7.62 1.26
N ARG A 98 3.66 7.47 0.97
CA ARG A 98 4.44 8.51 0.28
C ARG A 98 3.84 8.85 -1.08
N SER A 99 3.31 7.85 -1.79
CA SER A 99 2.63 8.07 -3.08
C SER A 99 1.39 8.93 -2.89
N MET A 100 0.57 8.64 -1.87
CA MET A 100 -0.61 9.45 -1.57
C MET A 100 -0.27 10.86 -1.10
N ASP A 101 0.79 11.03 -0.30
CA ASP A 101 1.29 12.35 0.10
C ASP A 101 1.78 13.13 -1.12
N PHE A 102 2.46 12.47 -2.06
CA PHE A 102 2.89 13.11 -3.31
C PHE A 102 1.72 13.51 -4.20
N MET A 103 0.63 12.76 -4.21
CA MET A 103 -0.60 13.10 -4.94
C MET A 103 -1.25 14.42 -4.48
N GLU A 104 -0.90 14.96 -3.31
CA GLU A 104 -1.34 16.30 -2.89
C GLU A 104 -0.90 17.37 -3.89
N ASN A 105 0.26 17.19 -4.54
CA ASN A 105 0.72 18.12 -5.60
C ASN A 105 -0.19 18.08 -6.82
N PHE A 106 -0.73 16.90 -7.18
CA PHE A 106 -1.71 16.77 -8.24
C PHE A 106 -2.99 17.53 -7.90
N TYR A 107 -3.51 17.37 -6.69
CA TYR A 107 -4.73 18.04 -6.25
C TYR A 107 -4.55 19.55 -6.11
N ALA A 108 -3.39 20.00 -5.63
CA ALA A 108 -3.11 21.41 -5.46
C ALA A 108 -2.94 22.19 -6.79
N HIS A 109 -2.67 21.48 -7.90
CA HIS A 109 -2.33 22.09 -9.19
C HIS A 109 -3.18 21.50 -10.33
N ARG A 110 -4.49 21.33 -10.12
CA ARG A 110 -5.43 20.80 -11.11
C ARG A 110 -5.59 21.70 -12.34
N ASP A 111 -5.22 22.96 -12.23
CA ASP A 111 -5.12 23.90 -13.33
C ASP A 111 -3.97 23.56 -14.28
N LEU A 112 -2.87 23.03 -13.77
CA LEU A 112 -1.71 22.55 -14.55
C LEU A 112 -1.85 21.09 -14.97
N TYR A 113 -2.51 20.27 -14.15
CA TYR A 113 -2.69 18.83 -14.34
C TYR A 113 -4.18 18.47 -14.30
N PRO A 114 -4.97 18.81 -15.33
CA PRO A 114 -6.40 18.48 -15.38
C PRO A 114 -6.65 16.97 -15.33
N HIS A 115 -5.74 16.17 -15.89
CA HIS A 115 -5.81 14.71 -15.90
C HIS A 115 -4.56 14.09 -15.27
N ILE A 116 -4.68 12.87 -14.76
CA ILE A 116 -3.55 12.12 -14.17
C ILE A 116 -2.44 11.90 -15.21
N GLU A 117 -2.79 11.78 -16.48
CA GLU A 117 -1.84 11.65 -17.58
C GLU A 117 -0.88 12.84 -17.67
N ASP A 118 -1.37 14.05 -17.43
CA ASP A 118 -0.55 15.27 -17.43
C ASP A 118 0.43 15.30 -16.25
N PHE A 119 0.11 14.57 -15.18
CA PHE A 119 0.93 14.45 -13.98
C PHE A 119 1.93 13.29 -14.04
N MET A 120 1.82 12.38 -15.00
CA MET A 120 2.69 11.19 -15.09
C MET A 120 4.19 11.52 -15.08
N PRO A 121 4.71 12.55 -15.76
CA PRO A 121 6.13 12.89 -15.67
C PRO A 121 6.59 13.19 -14.23
N GLN A 122 5.75 13.85 -13.44
CA GLN A 122 6.04 14.17 -12.03
C GLN A 122 5.98 12.89 -11.17
N LEU A 123 4.99 12.04 -11.44
CA LEU A 123 4.82 10.77 -10.73
C LEU A 123 5.97 9.82 -11.00
N ILE A 124 6.47 9.76 -12.23
CA ILE A 124 7.65 8.97 -12.60
C ILE A 124 8.91 9.51 -11.92
N ALA A 125 9.10 10.82 -11.89
CA ALA A 125 10.23 11.44 -11.18
C ALA A 125 10.19 11.11 -9.68
N PHE A 126 9.01 11.18 -9.05
CA PHE A 126 8.79 10.74 -7.67
C PHE A 126 9.13 9.26 -7.49
N LEU A 127 8.68 8.40 -8.40
CA LEU A 127 8.92 6.96 -8.32
C LEU A 127 10.41 6.64 -8.45
N ASN A 128 11.13 7.27 -9.38
CA ASN A 128 12.58 7.13 -9.54
C ASN A 128 13.33 7.58 -8.28
N PHE A 129 12.96 8.73 -7.71
CA PHE A 129 13.51 9.19 -6.43
C PHE A 129 13.23 8.20 -5.29
N THR A 130 12.02 7.66 -5.24
CA THR A 130 11.63 6.64 -4.24
C THR A 130 12.46 5.38 -4.40
N ALA A 131 12.67 4.91 -5.62
CA ALA A 131 13.50 3.75 -5.92
C ALA A 131 14.96 3.94 -5.51
N ASP A 132 15.51 5.13 -5.76
CA ASP A 132 16.88 5.47 -5.36
C ASP A 132 17.07 5.56 -3.84
N ASN A 133 16.01 5.85 -3.10
CA ASN A 133 16.01 6.02 -1.65
C ASN A 133 15.17 4.94 -0.94
N PHE A 134 15.07 3.74 -1.51
CA PHE A 134 14.15 2.71 -1.01
C PHE A 134 14.49 2.20 0.40
N ASP A 135 15.75 2.25 0.81
CA ASP A 135 16.18 1.96 2.19
C ASP A 135 15.47 2.89 3.21
N SER A 136 15.25 4.14 2.83
CA SER A 136 14.47 5.07 3.65
C SER A 136 13.00 4.66 3.76
N VAL A 137 12.41 4.13 2.67
CA VAL A 137 11.04 3.57 2.68
C VAL A 137 10.97 2.37 3.61
N LEU A 138 11.93 1.45 3.52
CA LEU A 138 12.01 0.27 4.39
C LEU A 138 12.15 0.65 5.86
N THR A 139 12.97 1.65 6.16
CA THR A 139 13.16 2.14 7.52
C THR A 139 11.87 2.74 8.06
N GLU A 140 11.20 3.58 7.28
CA GLU A 140 9.92 4.15 7.64
C GLU A 140 8.85 3.07 7.84
N TYR A 141 8.78 2.10 6.93
CA TYR A 141 7.88 0.96 7.03
C TYR A 141 8.08 0.18 8.33
N LYS A 142 9.35 -0.17 8.65
CA LYS A 142 9.69 -0.90 9.88
C LYS A 142 9.33 -0.11 11.14
N ASN A 143 9.59 1.19 11.13
CA ASN A 143 9.34 2.06 12.28
C ASN A 143 7.84 2.33 12.53
N ARG A 144 7.00 2.18 11.51
CA ARG A 144 5.54 2.38 11.61
C ARG A 144 4.75 1.11 11.89
N HIS A 145 5.42 -0.06 11.89
CA HIS A 145 4.73 -1.31 12.20
C HIS A 145 4.80 -1.57 13.70
N PRO A 146 3.66 -1.89 14.33
CA PRO A 146 3.65 -2.32 15.71
C PRO A 146 4.56 -3.54 15.86
N TYR A 147 5.45 -3.49 16.84
CA TYR A 147 6.28 -4.63 17.23
C TYR A 147 5.96 -5.04 18.66
N ILE A 148 6.25 -6.29 18.98
CA ILE A 148 6.04 -6.81 20.32
C ILE A 148 7.11 -6.19 21.24
N THR A 149 6.66 -5.46 22.26
CA THR A 149 7.53 -4.86 23.29
C THR A 149 7.68 -5.74 24.52
N ASN A 150 6.66 -6.57 24.82
CA ASN A 150 6.70 -7.49 25.95
C ASN A 150 5.81 -8.71 25.68
N VAL A 151 6.21 -9.84 26.22
CA VAL A 151 5.41 -11.07 26.30
C VAL A 151 5.43 -11.57 27.74
N TYR A 152 4.25 -11.85 28.29
CA TYR A 152 4.11 -12.44 29.60
C TYR A 152 3.28 -13.73 29.47
N PRO A 153 3.71 -14.85 30.06
CA PRO A 153 4.99 -15.04 30.75
C PRO A 153 6.19 -14.87 29.82
N ALA A 154 7.36 -14.52 30.37
CA ALA A 154 8.56 -14.29 29.57
C ALA A 154 8.98 -15.55 28.82
N VAL A 155 9.68 -15.36 27.70
CA VAL A 155 10.19 -16.49 26.90
C VAL A 155 11.05 -17.42 27.77
N ASN A 156 10.81 -18.74 27.66
CA ASN A 156 11.43 -19.79 28.48
C ASN A 156 11.04 -19.80 29.98
N SER A 157 9.98 -19.11 30.39
CA SER A 157 9.44 -19.24 31.73
C SER A 157 8.74 -20.61 31.93
N ASP A 158 8.72 -21.10 33.16
CA ASP A 158 7.80 -22.18 33.52
C ASP A 158 6.36 -21.64 33.46
N ILE A 159 5.55 -22.21 32.59
CA ILE A 159 4.15 -21.79 32.37
C ILE A 159 3.17 -22.53 33.28
N THR A 160 3.63 -23.36 34.21
CA THR A 160 2.79 -24.10 35.16
C THR A 160 2.01 -23.11 36.02
N GLY A 161 0.68 -23.13 35.91
CA GLY A 161 -0.22 -22.26 36.67
C GLY A 161 -0.54 -20.91 36.03
N PHE A 162 -0.05 -20.62 34.81
CA PHE A 162 -0.47 -19.45 34.06
C PHE A 162 -1.78 -19.70 33.30
N ASN A 163 -2.70 -18.75 33.35
CA ASN A 163 -4.02 -18.85 32.75
C ASN A 163 -4.15 -17.93 31.52
N GLU A 164 -3.16 -17.07 31.27
CA GLU A 164 -3.20 -16.06 30.20
C GLU A 164 -1.81 -15.80 29.60
N ILE A 165 -1.81 -15.38 28.35
CA ILE A 165 -0.64 -14.83 27.68
C ILE A 165 -0.94 -13.37 27.37
N ILE A 166 -0.09 -12.44 27.83
CA ILE A 166 -0.20 -11.03 27.54
C ILE A 166 0.89 -10.64 26.56
N ILE A 167 0.48 -10.12 25.39
CA ILE A 167 1.38 -9.61 24.38
C ILE A 167 1.18 -8.09 24.32
N THR A 168 2.24 -7.34 24.62
CA THR A 168 2.24 -5.88 24.54
C THR A 168 2.91 -5.42 23.24
N PHE A 169 2.25 -4.55 22.51
CA PHE A 169 2.75 -3.96 21.27
C PHE A 169 3.25 -2.53 21.51
N SER A 170 4.12 -2.04 20.64
CA SER A 170 4.67 -0.66 20.64
C SER A 170 3.60 0.42 20.44
N GLU A 171 2.46 0.05 19.84
CA GLU A 171 1.34 0.93 19.54
C GLU A 171 0.01 0.18 19.77
N PRO A 172 -1.10 0.90 20.02
CA PRO A 172 -2.42 0.30 20.09
C PRO A 172 -2.78 -0.40 18.79
N MET A 173 -3.14 -1.68 18.86
CA MET A 173 -3.64 -2.44 17.73
C MET A 173 -5.10 -2.11 17.46
N LEU A 174 -5.47 -1.89 16.20
CA LEU A 174 -6.87 -1.82 15.80
C LEU A 174 -7.50 -3.20 16.06
N GLY A 175 -8.56 -3.24 16.88
CA GLY A 175 -9.12 -4.44 17.48
C GLY A 175 -9.87 -5.41 16.56
N ALA A 176 -9.26 -5.79 15.43
CA ALA A 176 -9.76 -6.86 14.58
C ALA A 176 -8.70 -7.96 14.49
N TRP A 177 -8.90 -9.05 15.24
CA TRP A 177 -8.08 -10.24 15.18
C TRP A 177 -8.71 -11.25 14.23
N GLY A 178 -7.99 -11.63 13.17
CA GLY A 178 -8.30 -12.78 12.36
C GLY A 178 -7.09 -13.71 12.37
N PHE A 179 -7.23 -14.91 12.92
CA PHE A 179 -6.32 -15.99 12.62
C PHE A 179 -6.78 -16.63 11.31
N TYR A 180 -5.93 -16.64 10.32
CA TYR A 180 -6.13 -17.36 9.06
C TYR A 180 -5.21 -18.54 9.01
#